data_42cdee1ba1122b0313e3f677a9e35a68
#
_entry.id   42cdee1ba1122b0313e3f677a9e35a68
#
_cell.length_a   1.000
_cell.length_b   1.000
_cell.length_c   1.000
_cell.angle_alpha   90.00
_cell.angle_beta   90.00
_cell.angle_gamma   90.00
#
_symmetry.space_group_name_H-M   'P 1'
#
loop_
_entity.id
_entity.type
_entity.pdbx_description
1 polymer ?
#
loop_
_entity_poly.entity_id
_entity_poly.type
_entity_poly.pdbx_seq_one_letter_code
_entity_poly.pdbx_strand_id
1 'polypeptide(L)'
;MGRAKYVVLLDTNFLMLPSHEKVNIFASVEECLQLRPRFAALKSTVEELRRIASEGGPKERRAALLGLELVERCGVKLVDDSAIPGDSADDKIVEYAREALMRGDKLIVATNDRELRRRLRELGVSVILYRERDHRVWLDGEV
;
A
#
# COMPACT_ATOMS: atom_id res chain seq x y z
N MET A 1 -2.13 21.31 -16.16
CA MET A 1 -2.05 20.73 -16.32
C MET A 1 -2.34 19.48 -16.74
N GLY A 2 -3.20 18.74 -16.61
CA GLY A 2 -3.54 17.49 -17.21
C GLY A 2 -2.57 16.36 -17.02
N ARG A 3 -1.61 16.55 -16.15
CA ARG A 3 -0.72 15.44 -15.87
C ARG A 3 -1.45 14.35 -15.10
N ALA A 4 -1.40 13.12 -15.62
CA ALA A 4 -1.94 12.00 -14.89
C ALA A 4 -1.13 11.81 -13.62
N LYS A 5 -1.82 11.53 -12.52
CA LYS A 5 -1.15 11.33 -11.25
C LYS A 5 -1.18 9.86 -10.86
N TYR A 6 -0.05 9.39 -10.40
CA TYR A 6 0.02 8.03 -9.89
C TYR A 6 -0.54 7.99 -8.48
N VAL A 7 -1.24 6.90 -8.20
CA VAL A 7 -1.72 6.60 -6.85
C VAL A 7 -1.00 5.34 -6.40
N VAL A 8 -0.41 5.39 -5.22
CA VAL A 8 0.20 4.21 -4.60
C VAL A 8 -0.72 3.77 -3.48
N LEU A 9 -1.31 2.60 -3.64
CA LEU A 9 -2.20 2.02 -2.65
C LEU A 9 -1.36 1.19 -1.69
N LEU A 10 -1.45 1.51 -0.40
CA LEU A 10 -0.60 0.91 0.63
C LEU A 10 -1.32 -0.24 1.32
N ASP A 11 -0.67 -1.40 1.34
CA ASP A 11 -1.19 -2.58 2.04
C ASP A 11 -0.81 -2.50 3.52
N THR A 12 -1.50 -3.29 4.35
CA THR A 12 -1.30 -3.30 5.79
C THR A 12 0.16 -3.58 6.17
N ASN A 13 0.75 -4.63 5.60
CA ASN A 13 2.12 -4.99 5.97
C ASN A 13 3.13 -3.91 5.54
N PHE A 14 2.85 -3.21 4.43
CA PHE A 14 3.74 -2.16 3.97
C PHE A 14 3.71 -0.97 4.94
N LEU A 15 2.53 -0.68 5.51
CA LEU A 15 2.39 0.41 6.48
C LEU A 15 3.03 0.09 7.82
N MET A 16 3.42 -1.16 8.06
CA MET A 16 4.10 -1.54 9.29
C MET A 16 5.63 -1.53 9.13
N LEU A 17 6.12 -1.38 7.91
CA LEU A 17 7.56 -1.35 7.65
C LEU A 17 8.30 -0.20 8.35
N PRO A 18 7.71 1.00 8.49
CA PRO A 18 8.44 2.08 9.17
C PRO A 18 8.93 1.68 10.56
N SER A 19 8.15 0.91 11.29
CA SER A 19 8.57 0.44 12.61
C SER A 19 9.47 -0.78 12.50
N HIS A 20 9.07 -1.78 11.72
CA HIS A 20 9.82 -3.04 11.62
C HIS A 20 11.19 -2.85 10.99
N GLU A 21 11.29 -2.00 9.97
CA GLU A 21 12.53 -1.86 9.19
C GLU A 21 13.18 -0.49 9.32
N LYS A 22 12.60 0.41 10.12
CA LYS A 22 13.13 1.76 10.31
C LYS A 22 13.32 2.50 8.99
N VAL A 23 12.34 2.38 8.11
CA VAL A 23 12.42 2.97 6.78
C VAL A 23 11.30 3.99 6.61
N ASN A 24 11.62 5.10 5.94
CA ASN A 24 10.60 6.07 5.55
C ASN A 24 10.04 5.61 4.20
N ILE A 25 8.92 4.90 4.25
CA ILE A 25 8.37 4.30 3.04
C ILE A 25 7.92 5.35 2.01
N PHE A 26 7.45 6.50 2.49
CA PHE A 26 6.96 7.53 1.57
C PHE A 26 8.10 8.13 0.77
N ALA A 27 9.18 8.49 1.44
CA ALA A 27 10.35 9.03 0.77
C ALA A 27 10.99 7.97 -0.15
N SER A 28 11.03 6.71 0.31
CA SER A 28 11.62 5.64 -0.48
C SER A 28 10.83 5.39 -1.76
N VAL A 29 9.50 5.44 -1.67
CA VAL A 29 8.66 5.25 -2.85
C VAL A 29 8.86 6.40 -3.84
N GLU A 30 8.88 7.64 -3.33
CA GLU A 30 9.08 8.80 -4.19
C GLU A 30 10.42 8.74 -4.90
N GLU A 31 11.46 8.33 -4.19
CA GLU A 31 12.78 8.20 -4.78
C GLU A 31 12.78 7.09 -5.83
N CYS A 32 12.16 5.97 -5.53
CA CYS A 32 12.12 4.85 -6.46
C CYS A 32 11.40 5.22 -7.75
N LEU A 33 10.28 5.93 -7.63
CA LEU A 33 9.46 6.31 -8.78
C LEU A 33 9.94 7.57 -9.48
N GLN A 34 10.78 8.37 -8.81
CA GLN A 34 11.24 9.66 -9.32
C GLN A 34 10.06 10.57 -9.62
N LEU A 35 9.03 10.49 -8.77
CA LEU A 35 7.86 11.36 -8.86
C LEU A 35 7.17 11.36 -7.50
N ARG A 36 6.21 12.26 -7.32
CA ARG A 36 5.45 12.35 -6.08
C ARG A 36 4.03 11.85 -6.31
N PRO A 37 3.77 10.58 -5.99
CA PRO A 37 2.42 10.05 -6.17
C PRO A 37 1.52 10.49 -5.03
N ARG A 38 0.22 10.26 -5.22
CA ARG A 38 -0.71 10.32 -4.11
C ARG A 38 -0.70 8.97 -3.43
N PHE A 39 -0.72 8.98 -2.11
CA PHE A 39 -0.80 7.74 -1.34
C PHE A 39 -2.23 7.50 -0.89
N ALA A 40 -2.65 6.27 -0.95
CA ALA A 40 -4.00 5.88 -0.55
C ALA A 40 -3.96 4.55 0.18
N ALA A 41 -5.01 4.30 0.96
CA ALA A 41 -5.20 3.02 1.63
C ALA A 41 -6.69 2.76 1.71
N LEU A 42 -7.07 1.49 1.63
CA LEU A 42 -8.47 1.13 1.80
C LEU A 42 -8.86 1.31 3.27
N LYS A 43 -10.10 1.66 3.52
CA LYS A 43 -10.58 1.78 4.89
C LYS A 43 -10.40 0.47 5.64
N SER A 44 -10.61 -0.67 4.98
CA SER A 44 -10.40 -1.96 5.61
C SER A 44 -8.94 -2.18 6.00
N THR A 45 -8.00 -1.61 5.26
CA THR A 45 -6.59 -1.67 5.63
C THR A 45 -6.36 -0.92 6.94
N VAL A 46 -6.96 0.25 7.08
CA VAL A 46 -6.82 1.05 8.30
C VAL A 46 -7.48 0.33 9.47
N GLU A 47 -8.62 -0.31 9.24
CA GLU A 47 -9.29 -1.09 10.27
C GLU A 47 -8.44 -2.27 10.73
N GLU A 48 -7.75 -2.90 9.79
CA GLU A 48 -6.83 -3.99 10.12
C GLU A 48 -5.68 -3.47 11.00
N LEU A 49 -5.13 -2.31 10.66
CA LEU A 49 -4.09 -1.71 11.48
C LEU A 49 -4.59 -1.40 12.89
N ARG A 50 -5.83 -0.89 13.00
CA ARG A 50 -6.41 -0.63 14.32
C ARG A 50 -6.56 -1.89 15.13
N ARG A 51 -6.96 -2.98 14.47
CA ARG A 51 -7.11 -4.26 15.15
C ARG A 51 -5.77 -4.76 15.65
N ILE A 52 -4.73 -4.67 14.83
CA ILE A 52 -3.39 -5.08 15.23
C ILE A 52 -2.88 -4.21 16.38
N ALA A 53 -3.16 -2.91 16.32
CA ALA A 53 -2.74 -1.98 17.38
C ALA A 53 -3.39 -2.30 18.70
N SER A 54 -4.56 -2.94 18.66
CA SER A 54 -5.33 -3.28 19.86
C SER A 54 -5.04 -4.70 20.36
N GLU A 55 -4.89 -5.65 19.44
CA GLU A 55 -4.84 -7.07 19.77
C GLU A 55 -3.51 -7.76 19.52
N GLY A 56 -2.58 -7.11 18.80
CA GLY A 56 -1.33 -7.74 18.46
C GLY A 56 -0.35 -7.81 19.62
N GLY A 57 0.78 -8.48 19.38
CA GLY A 57 1.86 -8.49 20.35
C GLY A 57 2.54 -7.13 20.42
N PRO A 58 3.45 -6.94 21.39
CA PRO A 58 4.03 -5.60 21.60
C PRO A 58 4.71 -5.01 20.36
N LYS A 59 5.45 -5.81 19.61
CA LYS A 59 6.14 -5.33 18.42
C LYS A 59 5.15 -4.96 17.33
N GLU A 60 4.14 -5.82 17.14
CA GLU A 60 3.14 -5.59 16.11
C GLU A 60 2.27 -4.38 16.45
N ARG A 61 1.93 -4.21 17.72
CA ARG A 61 1.14 -3.07 18.14
C ARG A 61 1.87 -1.76 17.87
N ARG A 62 3.17 -1.72 18.18
CA ARG A 62 3.96 -0.51 17.92
C ARG A 62 4.01 -0.20 16.43
N ALA A 63 4.19 -1.24 15.61
CA ALA A 63 4.27 -1.06 14.18
C ALA A 63 2.94 -0.53 13.61
N ALA A 64 1.82 -1.08 14.08
CA ALA A 64 0.51 -0.64 13.62
C ALA A 64 0.19 0.78 14.09
N LEU A 65 0.56 1.12 15.33
CA LEU A 65 0.33 2.48 15.83
C LEU A 65 1.10 3.50 15.01
N LEU A 66 2.37 3.22 14.70
CA LEU A 66 3.15 4.13 13.87
C LEU A 66 2.56 4.24 12.49
N GLY A 67 2.14 3.10 11.90
CA GLY A 67 1.49 3.13 10.59
C GLY A 67 0.26 4.01 10.56
N LEU A 68 -0.59 3.89 11.60
CA LEU A 68 -1.79 4.72 11.71
C LEU A 68 -1.44 6.20 11.82
N GLU A 69 -0.43 6.52 12.61
CA GLU A 69 0.01 7.89 12.76
C GLU A 69 0.50 8.46 11.42
N LEU A 70 1.25 7.66 10.67
CA LEU A 70 1.77 8.11 9.39
C LEU A 70 0.69 8.27 8.34
N VAL A 71 -0.34 7.42 8.37
CA VAL A 71 -1.48 7.57 7.46
C VAL A 71 -2.09 8.95 7.64
N GLU A 72 -2.26 9.38 8.88
CA GLU A 72 -2.83 10.69 9.16
C GLU A 72 -1.86 11.81 8.85
N ARG A 73 -0.63 11.69 9.32
CA ARG A 73 0.37 12.75 9.17
C ARG A 73 0.79 12.99 7.74
N CYS A 74 0.89 11.93 6.95
CA CYS A 74 1.37 12.04 5.57
C CYS A 74 0.23 12.21 4.56
N GLY A 75 -0.99 12.40 5.03
CA GLY A 75 -2.10 12.71 4.15
C GLY A 75 -2.50 11.57 3.23
N VAL A 76 -2.42 10.35 3.74
CA VAL A 76 -2.85 9.18 2.95
C VAL A 76 -4.36 9.24 2.77
N LYS A 77 -4.82 9.16 1.53
CA LYS A 77 -6.24 9.21 1.24
C LYS A 77 -6.88 7.88 1.60
N LEU A 78 -7.97 7.92 2.36
CA LEU A 78 -8.72 6.72 2.71
C LEU A 78 -9.77 6.45 1.65
N VAL A 79 -9.78 5.22 1.13
CA VAL A 79 -10.72 4.80 0.11
C VAL A 79 -11.79 3.95 0.78
N ASP A 80 -13.06 4.35 0.60
CA ASP A 80 -14.17 3.57 1.12
C ASP A 80 -14.35 2.35 0.24
N ASP A 81 -14.02 1.19 0.78
CA ASP A 81 -14.08 -0.07 0.06
C ASP A 81 -15.25 -0.95 0.47
N SER A 82 -16.26 -0.35 1.13
CA SER A 82 -17.40 -1.13 1.61
C SER A 82 -18.19 -1.76 0.46
N ALA A 83 -18.20 -1.13 -0.71
CA ALA A 83 -18.93 -1.66 -1.86
C ALA A 83 -18.07 -2.57 -2.74
N ILE A 84 -16.79 -2.73 -2.41
CA ILE A 84 -15.91 -3.57 -3.20
C ILE A 84 -16.07 -5.02 -2.76
N PRO A 85 -16.39 -5.94 -3.67
CA PRO A 85 -16.58 -7.34 -3.29
C PRO A 85 -15.25 -8.01 -2.96
N GLY A 86 -15.30 -9.01 -2.09
CA GLY A 86 -14.12 -9.77 -1.74
C GLY A 86 -14.27 -10.35 -0.34
N ASP A 87 -13.78 -11.57 -0.17
CA ASP A 87 -13.85 -12.28 1.10
C ASP A 87 -12.67 -11.95 2.01
N SER A 88 -11.61 -11.38 1.44
CA SER A 88 -10.42 -11.04 2.21
C SER A 88 -9.94 -9.66 1.80
N ALA A 89 -9.02 -9.10 2.59
CA ALA A 89 -8.42 -7.82 2.27
C ALA A 89 -7.70 -7.88 0.92
N ASP A 90 -7.01 -8.99 0.65
CA ASP A 90 -6.31 -9.16 -0.61
C ASP A 90 -7.27 -9.15 -1.80
N ASP A 91 -8.43 -9.84 -1.65
CA ASP A 91 -9.43 -9.85 -2.71
C ASP A 91 -9.91 -8.44 -3.02
N LYS A 92 -10.12 -7.64 -1.98
CA LYS A 92 -10.59 -6.26 -2.18
C LYS A 92 -9.54 -5.40 -2.87
N ILE A 93 -8.27 -5.60 -2.54
CA ILE A 93 -7.19 -4.86 -3.19
C ILE A 93 -7.13 -5.23 -4.68
N VAL A 94 -7.23 -6.52 -4.99
CA VAL A 94 -7.19 -6.96 -6.38
C VAL A 94 -8.37 -6.39 -7.15
N GLU A 95 -9.56 -6.40 -6.55
CA GLU A 95 -10.75 -5.89 -7.23
C GLU A 95 -10.67 -4.38 -7.42
N TYR A 96 -10.19 -3.67 -6.41
CA TYR A 96 -9.97 -2.23 -6.53
C TYR A 96 -9.00 -1.92 -7.68
N ALA A 97 -7.93 -2.70 -7.75
CA ALA A 97 -6.93 -2.51 -8.80
C ALA A 97 -7.50 -2.79 -10.18
N ARG A 98 -8.34 -3.83 -10.29
CA ARG A 98 -8.99 -4.16 -11.56
C ARG A 98 -9.87 -3.00 -12.03
N GLU A 99 -10.66 -2.44 -11.12
CA GLU A 99 -11.53 -1.33 -11.46
C GLU A 99 -10.72 -0.09 -11.85
N ALA A 100 -9.61 0.16 -11.15
CA ALA A 100 -8.75 1.29 -11.47
C ALA A 100 -8.18 1.16 -12.88
N LEU A 101 -7.74 -0.04 -13.24
CA LEU A 101 -7.24 -0.29 -14.58
C LEU A 101 -8.32 -0.03 -15.64
N MET A 102 -9.53 -0.47 -15.36
CA MET A 102 -10.63 -0.29 -16.31
C MET A 102 -10.97 1.17 -16.51
N ARG A 103 -10.76 1.99 -15.49
CA ARG A 103 -10.99 3.44 -15.61
C ARG A 103 -9.80 4.16 -16.25
N GLY A 104 -8.69 3.47 -16.48
CA GLY A 104 -7.50 4.10 -17.01
C GLY A 104 -6.66 4.82 -15.97
N ASP A 105 -6.90 4.54 -14.70
CA ASP A 105 -6.13 5.15 -13.62
C ASP A 105 -4.72 4.58 -13.58
N LYS A 106 -3.79 5.40 -13.09
CA LYS A 106 -2.41 4.97 -12.91
C LYS A 106 -2.23 4.54 -11.46
N LEU A 107 -2.32 3.25 -11.22
CA LEU A 107 -2.28 2.68 -9.89
C LEU A 107 -1.07 1.77 -9.72
N ILE A 108 -0.39 1.94 -8.58
CA ILE A 108 0.68 1.05 -8.14
C ILE A 108 0.28 0.58 -6.75
N VAL A 109 0.46 -0.71 -6.46
CA VAL A 109 0.15 -1.23 -5.13
C VAL A 109 1.45 -1.54 -4.40
N ALA A 110 1.56 -1.06 -3.17
CA ALA A 110 2.73 -1.30 -2.34
C ALA A 110 2.42 -2.43 -1.35
N THR A 111 3.07 -3.57 -1.53
CA THR A 111 2.87 -4.73 -0.69
C THR A 111 4.08 -5.64 -0.73
N ASN A 112 4.31 -6.36 0.37
CA ASN A 112 5.33 -7.40 0.41
C ASN A 112 4.74 -8.81 0.33
N ASP A 113 3.43 -8.91 0.20
CA ASP A 113 2.76 -10.21 0.10
C ASP A 113 2.99 -10.78 -1.30
N ARG A 114 3.61 -11.95 -1.37
CA ARG A 114 3.99 -12.57 -2.64
C ARG A 114 2.79 -12.97 -3.47
N GLU A 115 1.77 -13.52 -2.82
CA GLU A 115 0.59 -14.00 -3.55
C GLU A 115 -0.20 -12.81 -4.09
N LEU A 116 -0.36 -11.76 -3.29
CA LEU A 116 -1.03 -10.56 -3.74
C LEU A 116 -0.27 -9.93 -4.91
N ARG A 117 1.06 -9.86 -4.80
CA ARG A 117 1.89 -9.34 -5.88
C ARG A 117 1.68 -10.13 -7.17
N ARG A 118 1.67 -11.46 -7.08
CA ARG A 118 1.46 -12.30 -8.24
C ARG A 118 0.12 -12.00 -8.91
N ARG A 119 -0.94 -11.90 -8.12
CA ARG A 119 -2.27 -11.63 -8.64
C ARG A 119 -2.33 -10.27 -9.32
N LEU A 120 -1.72 -9.26 -8.72
CA LEU A 120 -1.70 -7.91 -9.29
C LEU A 120 -0.90 -7.85 -10.57
N ARG A 121 0.25 -8.50 -10.59
CA ARG A 121 1.07 -8.51 -11.80
C ARG A 121 0.38 -9.22 -12.95
N GLU A 122 -0.40 -10.24 -12.67
CA GLU A 122 -1.18 -10.91 -13.72
C GLU A 122 -2.22 -9.99 -14.33
N LEU A 123 -2.71 -9.02 -13.57
CA LEU A 123 -3.64 -8.02 -14.07
C LEU A 123 -2.92 -6.90 -14.83
N GLY A 124 -1.62 -6.83 -14.74
CA GLY A 124 -0.88 -5.74 -15.35
C GLY A 124 -0.66 -4.56 -14.40
N VAL A 125 -0.94 -4.73 -13.11
CA VAL A 125 -0.74 -3.68 -12.12
C VAL A 125 0.67 -3.77 -11.57
N SER A 126 1.39 -2.65 -11.56
CA SER A 126 2.74 -2.60 -11.02
C SER A 126 2.70 -2.64 -9.49
N VAL A 127 3.73 -3.24 -8.91
CA VAL A 127 3.80 -3.42 -7.47
C VAL A 127 5.12 -2.87 -6.95
N ILE A 128 5.04 -2.17 -5.82
CA ILE A 128 6.24 -1.75 -5.09
C ILE A 128 6.39 -2.70 -3.91
N LEU A 129 7.60 -3.20 -3.74
CA LEU A 129 7.91 -4.09 -2.62
C LEU A 129 9.17 -3.59 -1.92
N TYR A 130 9.33 -3.99 -0.66
CA TYR A 130 10.50 -3.64 0.12
C TYR A 130 11.41 -4.87 0.22
N ARG A 131 12.69 -4.69 -0.06
CA ARG A 131 13.68 -5.75 0.06
C ARG A 131 14.57 -5.47 1.25
N GLU A 132 14.46 -6.32 2.26
CA GLU A 132 15.22 -6.18 3.47
C GLU A 132 16.72 -6.19 3.19
N ARG A 133 17.15 -7.08 2.29
CA ARG A 133 18.56 -7.20 1.95
C ARG A 133 19.16 -5.89 1.48
N ASP A 134 18.42 -5.17 0.63
CA ASP A 134 18.89 -3.92 0.05
C ASP A 134 18.43 -2.71 0.83
N HIS A 135 17.60 -2.92 1.84
CA HIS A 135 17.07 -1.87 2.70
C HIS A 135 16.44 -0.73 1.89
N ARG A 136 15.69 -1.10 0.86
CA ARG A 136 15.01 -0.11 0.03
C ARG A 136 13.86 -0.76 -0.73
N VAL A 137 13.04 0.09 -1.36
CA VAL A 137 11.89 -0.40 -2.15
C VAL A 137 12.30 -0.63 -3.60
N TRP A 138 11.57 -1.52 -4.24
CA TRP A 138 11.78 -1.89 -5.64
C TRP A 138 10.45 -1.82 -6.37
N LEU A 139 10.50 -1.46 -7.65
CA LEU A 139 9.33 -1.47 -8.51
C LEU A 139 9.34 -2.74 -9.35
N ASP A 140 8.24 -3.50 -9.27
CA ASP A 140 8.01 -4.65 -10.13
C ASP A 140 6.93 -4.22 -11.11
N GLY A 141 7.34 -3.92 -12.33
CA GLY A 141 6.44 -3.41 -13.36
C GLY A 141 6.99 -2.15 -13.98
N GLU A 142 6.08 -1.37 -14.53
CA GLU A 142 6.45 -0.14 -15.22
C GLU A 142 5.65 1.03 -14.68
N VAL A 143 6.19 2.20 -14.89
CA VAL A 143 5.56 3.46 -14.47
C VAL A 143 5.14 4.27 -15.68
#